data_8da916514326b6554742235bd18d8a3f
#
_entry.id   8da916514326b6554742235bd18d8a3f
#
_cell.length_a   1.000
_cell.length_b   1.000
_cell.length_c   1.000
_cell.angle_alpha   90.00
_cell.angle_beta   90.00
_cell.angle_gamma   90.00
#
_symmetry.space_group_name_H-M   'P 1'
#
loop_
_entity.id
_entity.type
_entity.pdbx_description
1 polymer ?
#
loop_
_entity_poly.entity_id
_entity_poly.type
_entity_poly.pdbx_seq_one_letter_code
_entity_poly.pdbx_strand_id
1 'polypeptide(L)'
;MLILPFAAAYFLPSSEPMVAGSWLGLVVKSDGGAVASGAIADTLIRNSALQQFGVNYQEGWILMAATTSKVFIDVFIGVWSFILAIVWSIYHLNDPRAAVASGAGKVSKREIWERFPKFIIGFVLALVVIFAAGWLQPGIVDAAKAGAGQANLLRAVFFGLCFFSIGLVTNVRKLWKSGLGRVIGVYAVALVGFIIWVGLFISYIFYHGIVPPTL
;
A
#
# COMPACT_ATOMS: atom_id res chain seq x y z
N MET A 1 9.34 9.47 1.70
CA MET A 1 8.07 9.45 2.44
C MET A 1 7.73 10.81 3.07
N LEU A 2 8.62 11.45 3.81
CA LEU A 2 8.35 12.75 4.44
C LEU A 2 8.16 13.91 3.44
N ILE A 3 8.79 13.85 2.28
CA ILE A 3 8.72 14.90 1.24
C ILE A 3 7.40 14.86 0.45
N LEU A 4 6.87 13.68 0.20
CA LEU A 4 5.70 13.50 -0.66
C LEU A 4 4.42 14.20 -0.17
N PRO A 5 4.07 14.24 1.13
CA PRO A 5 2.91 14.99 1.61
C PRO A 5 3.02 16.50 1.34
N PHE A 6 4.22 17.07 1.51
CA PHE A 6 4.46 18.48 1.19
C PHE A 6 4.39 18.72 -0.32
N ALA A 7 4.95 17.81 -1.12
CA ALA A 7 4.81 17.88 -2.56
C ALA A 7 3.35 17.78 -3.01
N ALA A 8 2.56 16.89 -2.40
CA ALA A 8 1.12 16.78 -2.65
C ALA A 8 0.40 18.09 -2.35
N ALA A 9 0.64 18.66 -1.17
CA ALA A 9 0.01 19.92 -0.75
C ALA A 9 0.43 21.13 -1.58
N TYR A 10 1.63 21.10 -2.16
CA TYR A 10 2.16 22.23 -2.95
C TYR A 10 1.80 22.13 -4.43
N PHE A 11 1.91 20.94 -5.04
CA PHE A 11 1.73 20.77 -6.48
C PHE A 11 0.30 20.41 -6.89
N LEU A 12 -0.47 19.79 -5.99
CA LEU A 12 -1.86 19.44 -6.30
C LEU A 12 -2.79 20.56 -5.78
N PRO A 13 -3.80 20.93 -6.57
CA PRO A 13 -4.75 21.94 -6.15
C PRO A 13 -5.46 21.56 -4.85
N SER A 14 -5.62 22.51 -3.94
CA SER A 14 -6.40 22.29 -2.70
C SER A 14 -7.90 22.02 -2.98
N SER A 15 -8.33 22.20 -4.23
CA SER A 15 -9.64 21.78 -4.74
C SER A 15 -9.77 20.30 -5.04
N GLU A 16 -8.65 19.56 -5.09
CA GLU A 16 -8.61 18.12 -5.39
C GLU A 16 -7.99 17.31 -4.22
N PRO A 17 -8.52 17.46 -3.01
CA PRO A 17 -7.91 16.89 -1.81
C PRO A 17 -7.88 15.36 -1.81
N MET A 18 -8.92 14.73 -2.39
CA MET A 18 -9.01 13.26 -2.43
C MET A 18 -8.04 12.66 -3.46
N VAL A 19 -7.75 13.37 -4.55
CA VAL A 19 -6.70 12.99 -5.51
C VAL A 19 -5.33 12.97 -4.83
N ALA A 20 -5.02 13.99 -4.02
CA ALA A 20 -3.78 14.06 -3.27
C ALA A 20 -3.63 12.89 -2.28
N GLY A 21 -4.69 12.59 -1.52
CA GLY A 21 -4.73 11.46 -0.61
C GLY A 21 -4.49 10.12 -1.34
N SER A 22 -5.28 9.84 -2.36
CA SER A 22 -5.16 8.63 -3.16
C SER A 22 -3.77 8.49 -3.79
N TRP A 23 -3.23 9.55 -4.36
CA TRP A 23 -1.89 9.56 -4.94
C TRP A 23 -0.81 9.15 -3.94
N LEU A 24 -0.86 9.65 -2.72
CA LEU A 24 0.05 9.23 -1.65
C LEU A 24 -0.10 7.74 -1.33
N GLY A 25 -1.32 7.22 -1.27
CA GLY A 25 -1.58 5.80 -1.08
C GLY A 25 -0.97 4.91 -2.17
N LEU A 26 -1.04 5.35 -3.44
CA LEU A 26 -0.49 4.62 -4.59
C LEU A 26 1.05 4.69 -4.67
N VAL A 27 1.64 5.84 -4.36
CA VAL A 27 3.08 6.10 -4.53
C VAL A 27 3.89 5.60 -3.34
N VAL A 28 3.38 5.73 -2.12
CA VAL A 28 4.09 5.28 -0.91
C VAL A 28 4.01 3.76 -0.77
N LYS A 29 5.17 3.09 -0.74
CA LYS A 29 5.25 1.62 -0.85
C LYS A 29 5.08 0.87 0.48
N SER A 30 5.07 1.54 1.62
CA SER A 30 4.78 0.92 2.91
C SER A 30 3.44 1.40 3.48
N ASP A 31 2.69 0.52 4.12
CA ASP A 31 1.38 0.81 4.69
C ASP A 31 1.45 1.90 5.77
N GLY A 32 2.37 1.74 6.71
CA GLY A 32 2.61 2.75 7.74
C GLY A 32 3.04 4.10 7.17
N GLY A 33 3.83 4.08 6.08
CA GLY A 33 4.21 5.29 5.35
C GLY A 33 3.04 5.95 4.63
N ALA A 34 2.13 5.18 4.04
CA ALA A 34 0.94 5.70 3.37
C ALA A 34 -0.01 6.35 4.39
N VAL A 35 -0.24 5.69 5.54
CA VAL A 35 -1.02 6.25 6.64
C VAL A 35 -0.41 7.55 7.16
N ALA A 36 0.89 7.56 7.46
CA ALA A 36 1.57 8.76 7.96
C ALA A 36 1.57 9.89 6.94
N SER A 37 1.84 9.58 5.66
CA SER A 37 1.81 10.57 4.57
C SER A 37 0.41 11.13 4.36
N GLY A 38 -0.62 10.27 4.42
CA GLY A 38 -2.02 10.66 4.33
C GLY A 38 -2.44 11.59 5.48
N ALA A 39 -2.04 11.30 6.71
CA ALA A 39 -2.35 12.13 7.88
C ALA A 39 -1.69 13.52 7.79
N ILE A 40 -0.42 13.58 7.37
CA ILE A 40 0.28 14.85 7.17
C ILE A 40 -0.40 15.66 6.05
N ALA A 41 -0.72 15.03 4.92
CA ALA A 41 -1.40 15.69 3.81
C ALA A 41 -2.80 16.17 4.19
N ASP A 42 -3.54 15.37 4.98
CA ASP A 42 -4.86 15.75 5.48
C ASP A 42 -4.80 17.09 6.23
N THR A 43 -3.85 17.22 7.15
CA THR A 43 -3.66 18.46 7.91
C THR A 43 -3.24 19.62 7.02
N LEU A 44 -2.25 19.41 6.12
CA LEU A 44 -1.71 20.48 5.27
C LEU A 44 -2.74 20.99 4.27
N ILE A 45 -3.45 20.08 3.57
CA ILE A 45 -4.41 20.45 2.52
C ILE A 45 -5.65 21.09 3.15
N ARG A 46 -6.15 20.61 4.29
CA ARG A 46 -7.27 21.24 5.00
C ARG A 46 -6.94 22.67 5.43
N ASN A 47 -5.75 22.87 6.00
CA ASN A 47 -5.31 24.21 6.37
C ASN A 47 -5.18 25.13 5.15
N SER A 48 -4.64 24.64 4.04
CA SER A 48 -4.53 25.41 2.80
C SER A 48 -5.91 25.74 2.22
N ALA A 49 -6.86 24.79 2.23
CA ALA A 49 -8.21 25.01 1.74
C ALA A 49 -8.96 26.06 2.60
N LEU A 50 -8.79 26.00 3.90
CA LEU A 50 -9.37 26.97 4.82
C LEU A 50 -8.81 28.38 4.58
N GLN A 51 -7.48 28.49 4.40
CA GLN A 51 -6.81 29.79 4.21
C GLN A 51 -7.06 30.41 2.83
N GLN A 52 -7.09 29.58 1.77
CA GLN A 52 -7.21 30.06 0.39
C GLN A 52 -8.67 30.24 -0.06
N PHE A 53 -9.55 29.35 0.38
CA PHE A 53 -10.93 29.30 -0.11
C PHE A 53 -11.98 29.44 0.99
N GLY A 54 -11.58 29.54 2.26
CA GLY A 54 -12.51 29.56 3.39
C GLY A 54 -13.28 28.26 3.59
N VAL A 55 -12.83 27.16 2.97
CA VAL A 55 -13.51 25.86 3.03
C VAL A 55 -12.92 25.02 4.16
N ASN A 56 -13.77 24.61 5.09
CA ASN A 56 -13.40 23.77 6.22
C ASN A 56 -13.80 22.31 5.95
N TYR A 57 -12.86 21.52 5.44
CA TYR A 57 -13.08 20.09 5.21
C TYR A 57 -13.06 19.28 6.49
N GLN A 58 -13.91 18.26 6.57
CA GLN A 58 -13.92 17.30 7.67
C GLN A 58 -12.61 16.51 7.72
N GLU A 59 -12.11 16.30 8.94
CA GLU A 59 -10.86 15.58 9.19
C GLU A 59 -10.91 14.12 8.82
N GLY A 60 -9.77 13.59 8.33
CA GLY A 60 -9.56 12.16 8.09
C GLY A 60 -9.96 11.64 6.72
N TRP A 61 -10.62 12.43 5.87
CA TRP A 61 -11.06 11.97 4.55
C TRP A 61 -9.91 11.81 3.57
N ILE A 62 -8.93 12.70 3.59
CA ILE A 62 -7.74 12.62 2.73
C ILE A 62 -6.87 11.43 3.18
N LEU A 63 -6.75 11.23 4.50
CA LEU A 63 -6.12 10.05 5.08
C LEU A 63 -6.85 8.77 4.65
N MET A 64 -8.19 8.77 4.66
CA MET A 64 -8.99 7.63 4.23
C MET A 64 -8.77 7.31 2.75
N ALA A 65 -8.69 8.31 1.87
CA ALA A 65 -8.35 8.10 0.46
C ALA A 65 -6.98 7.45 0.30
N ALA A 66 -5.97 7.90 1.05
CA ALA A 66 -4.64 7.32 1.02
C ALA A 66 -4.63 5.85 1.49
N THR A 67 -5.30 5.56 2.60
CA THR A 67 -5.35 4.20 3.16
C THR A 67 -6.15 3.25 2.29
N THR A 68 -7.28 3.68 1.76
CA THR A 68 -8.12 2.87 0.86
C THR A 68 -7.38 2.51 -0.41
N SER A 69 -6.78 3.50 -1.07
CA SER A 69 -6.00 3.26 -2.30
C SER A 69 -4.82 2.32 -2.04
N LYS A 70 -4.17 2.43 -0.88
CA LYS A 70 -3.09 1.54 -0.48
C LYS A 70 -3.57 0.10 -0.29
N VAL A 71 -4.68 -0.10 0.44
CA VAL A 71 -5.27 -1.42 0.67
C VAL A 71 -5.65 -2.10 -0.65
N PHE A 72 -6.22 -1.35 -1.59
CA PHE A 72 -6.53 -1.88 -2.92
C PHE A 72 -5.30 -2.46 -3.62
N ILE A 73 -4.18 -1.74 -3.63
CA ILE A 73 -2.94 -2.26 -4.22
C ILE A 73 -2.48 -3.53 -3.49
N ASP A 74 -2.51 -3.53 -2.17
CA ASP A 74 -1.98 -4.62 -1.36
C ASP A 74 -2.75 -5.93 -1.57
N VAL A 75 -4.06 -5.86 -1.79
CA VAL A 75 -4.87 -7.02 -2.20
C VAL A 75 -4.34 -7.63 -3.51
N PHE A 76 -3.98 -6.80 -4.48
CA PHE A 76 -3.48 -7.28 -5.77
C PHE A 76 -2.03 -7.78 -5.72
N ILE A 77 -1.22 -7.39 -4.73
CA ILE A 77 0.16 -7.90 -4.57
C ILE A 77 0.16 -9.43 -4.49
N GLY A 78 -0.76 -10.00 -3.72
CA GLY A 78 -0.86 -11.45 -3.59
C GLY A 78 -1.22 -12.15 -4.89
N VAL A 79 -2.18 -11.61 -5.63
CA VAL A 79 -2.59 -12.14 -6.94
C VAL A 79 -1.43 -12.07 -7.93
N TRP A 80 -0.74 -10.93 -8.02
CA TRP A 80 0.41 -10.76 -8.90
C TRP A 80 1.59 -11.64 -8.50
N SER A 81 1.88 -11.76 -7.21
CA SER A 81 2.95 -12.66 -6.72
C SER A 81 2.69 -14.10 -7.12
N PHE A 82 1.44 -14.54 -7.07
CA PHE A 82 1.04 -15.87 -7.50
C PHE A 82 1.20 -16.06 -9.03
N ILE A 83 0.70 -15.12 -9.83
CA ILE A 83 0.85 -15.14 -11.29
C ILE A 83 2.34 -15.17 -11.69
N LEU A 84 3.15 -14.28 -11.09
CA LEU A 84 4.58 -14.22 -11.37
C LEU A 84 5.31 -15.49 -10.94
N ALA A 85 4.93 -16.12 -9.84
CA ALA A 85 5.50 -17.40 -9.42
C ALA A 85 5.20 -18.51 -10.44
N ILE A 86 3.98 -18.54 -10.99
CA ILE A 86 3.60 -19.49 -12.05
C ILE A 86 4.41 -19.20 -13.32
N VAL A 87 4.43 -17.97 -13.78
CA VAL A 87 5.17 -17.55 -14.99
C VAL A 87 6.65 -17.90 -14.85
N TRP A 88 7.26 -17.56 -13.71
CA TRP A 88 8.65 -17.87 -13.44
C TRP A 88 8.93 -19.38 -13.46
N SER A 89 8.05 -20.16 -12.87
CA SER A 89 8.14 -21.63 -12.88
C SER A 89 8.06 -22.19 -14.29
N ILE A 90 7.17 -21.68 -15.14
CA ILE A 90 7.05 -22.10 -16.54
C ILE A 90 8.30 -21.70 -17.34
N TYR A 91 8.82 -20.50 -17.17
CA TYR A 91 10.01 -20.02 -17.87
C TYR A 91 11.26 -20.83 -17.50
N HIS A 92 11.45 -21.13 -16.21
CA HIS A 92 12.61 -21.91 -15.75
C HIS A 92 12.55 -23.39 -16.15
N LEU A 93 11.37 -23.96 -16.31
CA LEU A 93 11.21 -25.32 -16.81
C LEU A 93 11.52 -25.46 -18.30
N ASN A 94 11.39 -24.36 -19.03
CA ASN A 94 11.70 -24.33 -20.48
C ASN A 94 13.18 -23.98 -20.77
N ASP A 95 13.97 -23.64 -19.73
CA ASP A 95 15.42 -23.42 -19.87
C ASP A 95 16.18 -24.75 -19.63
N PRO A 96 16.77 -25.36 -20.70
CA PRO A 96 17.50 -26.64 -20.56
C PRO A 96 18.66 -26.59 -19.55
N ARG A 97 19.23 -25.40 -19.29
CA ARG A 97 20.33 -25.21 -18.34
C ARG A 97 19.86 -25.16 -16.88
N ALA A 98 18.67 -24.64 -16.64
CA ALA A 98 18.07 -24.59 -15.32
C ALA A 98 17.52 -25.97 -14.89
N ALA A 99 17.01 -26.75 -15.81
CA ALA A 99 16.51 -28.10 -15.57
C ALA A 99 17.62 -29.06 -15.12
N VAL A 100 18.84 -28.91 -15.63
CA VAL A 100 19.99 -29.72 -15.23
C VAL A 100 20.54 -29.31 -13.85
N ALA A 101 20.46 -28.03 -13.50
CA ALA A 101 21.00 -27.50 -12.23
C ALA A 101 20.09 -27.76 -11.02
N SER A 102 18.77 -27.92 -11.23
CA SER A 102 17.80 -27.99 -10.12
C SER A 102 17.18 -29.38 -9.91
N GLY A 103 17.47 -30.37 -10.77
CA GLY A 103 16.83 -31.71 -10.65
C GLY A 103 15.30 -31.65 -10.70
N ALA A 104 14.74 -30.52 -11.15
CA ALA A 104 13.32 -30.23 -11.04
C ALA A 104 12.54 -30.86 -12.17
N GLY A 105 11.95 -32.00 -11.85
CA GLY A 105 10.78 -32.47 -12.56
C GLY A 105 9.62 -31.47 -12.42
N LYS A 106 8.60 -31.64 -13.25
CA LYS A 106 7.39 -30.81 -13.37
C LYS A 106 6.96 -30.11 -12.06
N VAL A 107 6.68 -28.80 -12.15
CA VAL A 107 6.17 -28.00 -11.00
C VAL A 107 5.04 -28.73 -10.32
N SER A 108 5.26 -29.15 -9.09
CA SER A 108 4.24 -29.83 -8.29
C SER A 108 3.21 -28.79 -7.80
N LYS A 109 1.93 -29.16 -7.80
CA LYS A 109 0.86 -28.38 -7.17
C LYS A 109 1.20 -28.00 -5.72
N ARG A 110 1.97 -28.83 -5.03
CA ARG A 110 2.47 -28.60 -3.68
C ARG A 110 3.43 -27.41 -3.62
N GLU A 111 4.33 -27.27 -4.58
CA GLU A 111 5.28 -26.14 -4.63
C GLU A 111 4.55 -24.81 -4.85
N ILE A 112 3.51 -24.80 -5.70
CA ILE A 112 2.65 -23.64 -5.90
C ILE A 112 1.97 -23.25 -4.58
N TRP A 113 1.45 -24.22 -3.83
CA TRP A 113 0.79 -24.01 -2.55
C TRP A 113 1.77 -23.52 -1.45
N GLU A 114 2.99 -24.04 -1.44
CA GLU A 114 4.01 -23.62 -0.48
C GLU A 114 4.46 -22.16 -0.70
N ARG A 115 4.50 -21.70 -1.95
CA ARG A 115 4.85 -20.33 -2.34
C ARG A 115 3.66 -19.35 -2.24
N PHE A 116 2.43 -19.86 -2.15
CA PHE A 116 1.27 -18.99 -2.03
C PHE A 116 1.26 -18.25 -0.69
N PRO A 117 1.10 -16.91 -0.70
CA PRO A 117 1.08 -16.13 0.53
C PRO A 117 -0.22 -16.40 1.32
N LYS A 118 -0.12 -17.28 2.30
CA LYS A 118 -1.29 -17.81 3.06
C LYS A 118 -2.07 -16.74 3.83
N PHE A 119 -1.46 -15.58 4.13
CA PHE A 119 -2.16 -14.47 4.76
C PHE A 119 -3.33 -13.94 3.92
N ILE A 120 -3.28 -14.09 2.57
CA ILE A 120 -4.36 -13.67 1.68
C ILE A 120 -5.64 -14.47 1.96
N ILE A 121 -5.50 -15.76 2.25
CA ILE A 121 -6.67 -16.60 2.60
C ILE A 121 -7.31 -16.05 3.88
N GLY A 122 -6.51 -15.74 4.90
CA GLY A 122 -6.99 -15.12 6.13
C GLY A 122 -7.69 -13.79 5.90
N PHE A 123 -7.11 -12.94 5.04
CA PHE A 123 -7.71 -11.66 4.68
C PHE A 123 -9.05 -11.82 3.97
N VAL A 124 -9.12 -12.69 2.95
CA VAL A 124 -10.37 -12.95 2.21
C VAL A 124 -11.44 -13.56 3.11
N LEU A 125 -11.07 -14.51 3.97
CA LEU A 125 -12.00 -15.09 4.93
C LEU A 125 -12.55 -14.05 5.91
N ALA A 126 -11.70 -13.21 6.47
CA ALA A 126 -12.12 -12.13 7.36
C ALA A 126 -13.08 -11.15 6.65
N LEU A 127 -12.75 -10.78 5.41
CA LEU A 127 -13.59 -9.91 4.59
C LEU A 127 -14.97 -10.53 4.34
N VAL A 128 -15.01 -11.80 3.93
CA VAL A 128 -16.27 -12.53 3.66
C VAL A 128 -17.11 -12.65 4.93
N VAL A 129 -16.48 -12.96 6.08
CA VAL A 129 -17.19 -13.06 7.36
C VAL A 129 -17.79 -11.72 7.77
N ILE A 130 -17.02 -10.62 7.69
CA ILE A 130 -17.51 -9.29 8.06
C ILE A 130 -18.61 -8.85 7.10
N PHE A 131 -18.49 -9.13 5.80
CA PHE A 131 -19.49 -8.76 4.81
C PHE A 131 -20.80 -9.55 5.01
N ALA A 132 -20.70 -10.86 5.23
CA ALA A 132 -21.84 -11.72 5.48
C ALA A 132 -22.54 -11.36 6.81
N ALA A 133 -21.78 -11.10 7.85
CA ALA A 133 -22.30 -10.67 9.14
C ALA A 133 -22.99 -9.28 9.06
N GLY A 134 -22.43 -8.33 8.32
CA GLY A 134 -23.03 -7.02 8.07
C GLY A 134 -24.32 -7.09 7.27
N TRP A 135 -24.43 -8.06 6.34
CA TRP A 135 -25.67 -8.31 5.61
C TRP A 135 -26.79 -8.87 6.52
N LEU A 136 -26.43 -9.79 7.43
CA LEU A 136 -27.39 -10.40 8.34
C LEU A 136 -27.82 -9.46 9.49
N GLN A 137 -26.92 -8.64 9.99
CA GLN A 137 -27.16 -7.71 11.08
C GLN A 137 -26.39 -6.40 10.87
N PRO A 138 -27.04 -5.32 10.41
CA PRO A 138 -26.36 -4.03 10.17
C PRO A 138 -25.60 -3.47 11.37
N GLY A 139 -26.08 -3.71 12.60
CA GLY A 139 -25.41 -3.26 13.83
C GLY A 139 -24.03 -3.91 14.09
N ILE A 140 -23.71 -5.04 13.45
CA ILE A 140 -22.38 -5.67 13.54
C ILE A 140 -21.32 -4.83 12.87
N VAL A 141 -21.67 -4.04 11.85
CA VAL A 141 -20.71 -3.20 11.13
C VAL A 141 -20.06 -2.17 12.05
N ASP A 142 -20.81 -1.58 12.97
CA ASP A 142 -20.28 -0.59 13.91
C ASP A 142 -19.39 -1.25 14.98
N ALA A 143 -19.78 -2.42 15.47
CA ALA A 143 -18.94 -3.22 16.35
C ALA A 143 -17.64 -3.68 15.65
N ALA A 144 -17.72 -4.07 14.37
CA ALA A 144 -16.56 -4.42 13.56
C ALA A 144 -15.61 -3.23 13.33
N LYS A 145 -16.16 -2.02 13.09
CA LYS A 145 -15.35 -0.78 13.01
C LYS A 145 -14.65 -0.47 14.32
N ALA A 146 -15.33 -0.58 15.45
CA ALA A 146 -14.73 -0.38 16.77
C ALA A 146 -13.62 -1.40 17.04
N GLY A 147 -13.85 -2.68 16.75
CA GLY A 147 -12.84 -3.74 16.85
C GLY A 147 -11.65 -3.52 15.92
N ALA A 148 -11.88 -3.05 14.69
CA ALA A 148 -10.82 -2.69 13.75
C ALA A 148 -9.96 -1.53 14.27
N GLY A 149 -10.56 -0.55 14.95
CA GLY A 149 -9.84 0.54 15.63
C GLY A 149 -8.88 0.00 16.71
N GLN A 150 -9.33 -0.90 17.56
CA GLN A 150 -8.48 -1.55 18.58
C GLN A 150 -7.39 -2.42 17.95
N ALA A 151 -7.70 -3.20 16.93
CA ALA A 151 -6.73 -3.99 16.19
C ALA A 151 -5.66 -3.11 15.53
N ASN A 152 -6.03 -1.90 15.09
CA ASN A 152 -5.10 -0.94 14.52
C ASN A 152 -4.05 -0.43 15.51
N LEU A 153 -4.41 -0.27 16.78
CA LEU A 153 -3.45 0.07 17.84
C LEU A 153 -2.43 -1.05 18.03
N LEU A 154 -2.89 -2.30 18.12
CA LEU A 154 -2.00 -3.47 18.19
C LEU A 154 -1.08 -3.57 16.96
N ARG A 155 -1.63 -3.34 15.79
CA ARG A 155 -0.86 -3.29 14.53
C ARG A 155 0.26 -2.27 14.63
N ALA A 156 -0.01 -1.07 15.11
CA ALA A 156 1.00 0.00 15.24
C ALA A 156 2.15 -0.42 16.17
N VAL A 157 1.86 -1.07 17.30
CA VAL A 157 2.87 -1.60 18.23
C VAL A 157 3.72 -2.68 17.56
N PHE A 158 3.08 -3.67 16.90
CA PHE A 158 3.81 -4.74 16.22
C PHE A 158 4.66 -4.22 15.06
N PHE A 159 4.17 -3.25 14.29
CA PHE A 159 4.98 -2.59 13.26
C PHE A 159 6.18 -1.86 13.85
N GLY A 160 5.99 -1.13 14.95
CA GLY A 160 7.09 -0.48 15.65
C GLY A 160 8.17 -1.47 16.08
N LEU A 161 7.79 -2.58 16.69
CA LEU A 161 8.70 -3.65 17.08
C LEU A 161 9.39 -4.30 15.87
N CYS A 162 8.67 -4.54 14.80
CA CYS A 162 9.21 -5.10 13.57
C CYS A 162 10.27 -4.18 12.95
N PHE A 163 9.98 -2.89 12.79
CA PHE A 163 10.94 -1.92 12.25
C PHE A 163 12.14 -1.72 13.15
N PHE A 164 11.94 -1.72 14.46
CA PHE A 164 13.02 -1.67 15.42
C PHE A 164 13.95 -2.89 15.29
N SER A 165 13.37 -4.08 15.22
CA SER A 165 14.14 -5.34 15.03
C SER A 165 14.91 -5.34 13.71
N ILE A 166 14.28 -4.90 12.61
CA ILE A 166 14.94 -4.76 11.31
C ILE A 166 16.12 -3.78 11.42
N GLY A 167 15.91 -2.64 12.10
CA GLY A 167 16.94 -1.64 12.30
C GLY A 167 18.16 -2.19 13.06
N LEU A 168 17.91 -2.97 14.12
CA LEU A 168 18.99 -3.60 14.92
C LEU A 168 19.79 -4.64 14.12
N VAL A 169 19.15 -5.46 13.30
CA VAL A 169 19.79 -6.53 12.54
C VAL A 169 20.46 -6.00 11.25
N THR A 170 20.04 -4.83 10.77
CA THR A 170 20.49 -4.30 9.48
C THR A 170 21.90 -3.72 9.56
N ASN A 171 22.86 -4.37 8.91
CA ASN A 171 24.20 -3.83 8.74
C ASN A 171 24.31 -3.03 7.44
N VAL A 172 24.15 -1.72 7.53
CA VAL A 172 24.15 -0.79 6.40
C VAL A 172 25.45 -0.89 5.57
N ARG A 173 26.61 -1.06 6.23
CA ARG A 173 27.89 -1.17 5.54
C ARG A 173 27.98 -2.45 4.69
N LYS A 174 27.44 -3.57 5.20
CA LYS A 174 27.40 -4.84 4.47
C LYS A 174 26.44 -4.76 3.29
N LEU A 175 25.27 -4.14 3.48
CA LEU A 175 24.29 -3.89 2.41
C LEU A 175 24.86 -3.01 1.30
N TRP A 176 25.59 -1.95 1.66
CA TRP A 176 26.23 -1.08 0.67
C TRP A 176 27.25 -1.82 -0.20
N LYS A 177 28.07 -2.68 0.43
CA LYS A 177 29.06 -3.52 -0.28
C LYS A 177 28.42 -4.59 -1.16
N SER A 178 27.20 -5.03 -0.88
CA SER A 178 26.47 -6.05 -1.67
C SER A 178 25.78 -5.51 -2.92
N GLY A 179 26.05 -4.27 -3.33
CA GLY A 179 25.47 -3.69 -4.54
C GLY A 179 24.12 -2.98 -4.35
N LEU A 180 23.74 -2.71 -3.10
CA LEU A 180 22.50 -2.02 -2.76
C LEU A 180 22.32 -0.67 -3.50
N GLY A 181 23.43 0.02 -3.78
CA GLY A 181 23.40 1.29 -4.52
C GLY A 181 22.77 1.16 -5.90
N ARG A 182 23.02 0.06 -6.63
CA ARG A 182 22.38 -0.20 -7.93
C ARG A 182 20.88 -0.42 -7.77
N VAL A 183 20.47 -1.19 -6.77
CA VAL A 183 19.05 -1.47 -6.50
C VAL A 183 18.30 -0.18 -6.12
N ILE A 184 18.90 0.64 -5.27
CA ILE A 184 18.35 1.96 -4.90
C ILE A 184 18.23 2.85 -6.15
N GLY A 185 19.24 2.87 -7.02
CA GLY A 185 19.21 3.66 -8.26
C GLY A 185 18.08 3.22 -9.18
N VAL A 186 17.94 1.94 -9.44
CA VAL A 186 16.84 1.37 -10.26
C VAL A 186 15.48 1.70 -9.64
N TYR A 187 15.35 1.54 -8.32
CA TYR A 187 14.13 1.88 -7.61
C TYR A 187 13.79 3.38 -7.70
N ALA A 188 14.78 4.25 -7.53
CA ALA A 188 14.60 5.69 -7.64
C ALA A 188 14.14 6.10 -9.05
N VAL A 189 14.76 5.54 -10.09
CA VAL A 189 14.36 5.78 -11.49
C VAL A 189 12.93 5.28 -11.74
N ALA A 190 12.59 4.09 -11.29
CA ALA A 190 11.24 3.54 -11.43
C ALA A 190 10.21 4.38 -10.66
N LEU A 191 10.54 4.85 -9.47
CA LEU A 191 9.67 5.66 -8.64
C LEU A 191 9.39 7.02 -9.30
N VAL A 192 10.44 7.74 -9.66
CA VAL A 192 10.33 9.11 -10.20
C VAL A 192 9.87 9.10 -11.65
N GLY A 193 10.37 8.16 -12.47
CA GLY A 193 10.07 8.10 -13.90
C GLY A 193 8.73 7.46 -14.22
N PHE A 194 8.18 6.63 -13.35
CA PHE A 194 6.97 5.88 -13.65
C PHE A 194 5.91 5.93 -12.55
N ILE A 195 6.25 5.49 -11.33
CA ILE A 195 5.24 5.25 -10.28
C ILE A 195 4.52 6.54 -9.85
N ILE A 196 5.25 7.64 -9.72
CA ILE A 196 4.69 8.95 -9.34
C ILE A 196 3.63 9.38 -10.35
N TRP A 197 3.93 9.28 -11.64
CA TRP A 197 3.06 9.74 -12.72
C TRP A 197 1.86 8.84 -12.94
N VAL A 198 2.08 7.53 -12.97
CA VAL A 198 0.98 6.56 -13.10
C VAL A 198 0.07 6.61 -11.88
N GLY A 199 0.63 6.74 -10.67
CA GLY A 199 -0.15 6.92 -9.46
C GLY A 199 -0.99 8.19 -9.51
N LEU A 200 -0.45 9.31 -10.00
CA LEU A 200 -1.19 10.56 -10.16
C LEU A 200 -2.34 10.40 -11.18
N PHE A 201 -2.05 9.80 -12.32
CA PHE A 201 -3.04 9.56 -13.37
C PHE A 201 -4.21 8.71 -12.89
N ILE A 202 -3.91 7.60 -12.19
CA ILE A 202 -4.95 6.74 -11.61
C ILE A 202 -5.75 7.49 -10.55
N SER A 203 -5.09 8.22 -9.65
CA SER A 203 -5.77 8.99 -8.61
C SER A 203 -6.69 10.06 -9.21
N TYR A 204 -6.26 10.70 -10.28
CA TYR A 204 -7.08 11.68 -10.98
C TYR A 204 -8.32 11.05 -11.60
N ILE A 205 -8.21 9.89 -12.27
CA ILE A 205 -9.36 9.21 -12.87
C ILE A 205 -10.42 8.84 -11.82
N PHE A 206 -10.00 8.35 -10.65
CA PHE A 206 -10.94 7.81 -9.67
C PHE A 206 -11.44 8.82 -8.65
N TYR A 207 -10.69 9.89 -8.39
CA TYR A 207 -10.98 10.84 -7.31
C TYR A 207 -11.16 12.29 -7.76
N HIS A 208 -11.05 12.57 -9.07
CA HIS A 208 -11.29 13.92 -9.59
C HIS A 208 -12.71 14.39 -9.28
N GLY A 209 -12.82 15.60 -8.78
CA GLY A 209 -14.11 16.21 -8.40
C GLY A 209 -14.71 15.68 -7.10
N ILE A 210 -14.05 14.70 -6.43
CA ILE A 210 -14.50 14.23 -5.12
C ILE A 210 -13.83 15.08 -4.05
N VAL A 211 -14.63 15.70 -3.21
CA VAL A 211 -14.17 16.52 -2.09
C VAL A 211 -14.67 15.95 -0.77
N PRO A 212 -13.93 16.13 0.34
CA PRO A 212 -14.41 15.78 1.66
C PRO A 212 -15.66 16.58 2.02
N PRO A 213 -16.53 16.07 2.89
CA PRO A 213 -17.61 16.86 3.46
C PRO A 213 -17.06 18.11 4.16
N THR A 214 -17.81 19.21 4.07
CA THR A 214 -17.52 20.46 4.77
C THR A 214 -18.20 20.49 6.13
N LEU A 215 -17.52 21.08 7.11
CA LEU A 215 -18.06 21.35 8.46
C LEU A 215 -18.88 22.61 8.47
#